data_078bc1314c04788fa993f9eb56fee275
#
_entry.id   078bc1314c04788fa993f9eb56fee275
#
_cell.length_a   1.000
_cell.length_b   1.000
_cell.length_c   1.000
_cell.angle_alpha   90.00
_cell.angle_beta   90.00
_cell.angle_gamma   90.00
#
_symmetry.space_group_name_H-M   'P 1'
#
loop_
_entity.id
_entity.type
_entity.pdbx_description
1 polymer ?
#
loop_
_entity_poly.entity_id
_entity_poly.type
_entity_poly.pdbx_seq_one_letter_code
_entity_poly.pdbx_strand_id
1 'polypeptide(L)'
;YKRQQSECANGCRFVKYWLHNGFVTINKEKMSKSLGNFITIEGLLDKYDANTIRFFILTNNYRMPVEFNDEALEAAQAGAKRLKNAANNVLAWVGKDALIDVAESDEIEEFKAAMNDDFNTSKALAVLFETATKANKAKDENDKDNAIKYISILIKLARVLGFDLEKVELDENQLKEKLAEIIDEFDFIEDKDIIAKANAKEIMEKIIQVRNEARAQKNWAVADQIRNSLDKINIVLKDSKEGTVFELK
;
A
#
# COMPACT_ATOMS: atom_id res chain seq x y z
N TYR A 1 33.73 13.90 -11.99
CA TYR A 1 33.62 15.37 -12.18
C TYR A 1 32.51 15.99 -11.31
N LYS A 2 31.39 15.28 -11.02
CA LYS A 2 30.32 15.79 -10.16
C LYS A 2 30.82 16.09 -8.74
N ARG A 3 31.66 15.21 -8.16
CA ARG A 3 32.28 15.43 -6.86
C ARG A 3 33.12 16.69 -6.90
N GLN A 4 34.02 16.83 -7.88
CA GLN A 4 34.90 17.97 -8.01
C GLN A 4 34.12 19.28 -8.14
N GLN A 5 33.12 19.34 -9.03
CA GLN A 5 32.31 20.56 -9.19
C GLN A 5 31.62 20.95 -7.88
N SER A 6 31.05 20.01 -7.17
CA SER A 6 30.33 20.26 -5.93
C SER A 6 31.26 20.67 -4.78
N GLU A 7 32.43 20.03 -4.64
CA GLU A 7 33.40 20.33 -3.61
C GLU A 7 34.07 21.71 -3.86
N CYS A 8 34.38 22.04 -5.11
CA CYS A 8 34.93 23.37 -5.46
C CYS A 8 33.90 24.49 -5.22
N ALA A 9 32.63 24.25 -5.51
CA ALA A 9 31.57 25.25 -5.31
C ALA A 9 31.24 25.48 -3.83
N ASN A 10 31.28 24.44 -3.01
CA ASN A 10 30.80 24.50 -1.62
C ASN A 10 31.91 24.46 -0.58
N GLY A 11 33.18 24.24 -0.97
CA GLY A 11 34.34 24.21 -0.07
C GLY A 11 34.30 23.06 0.98
N CYS A 12 33.48 22.05 0.78
CA CYS A 12 33.32 20.92 1.70
C CYS A 12 33.15 19.62 0.94
N ARG A 13 33.35 18.51 1.66
CA ARG A 13 33.15 17.16 1.12
C ARG A 13 31.71 16.99 0.62
N PHE A 14 31.51 16.53 -0.63
CA PHE A 14 30.19 16.39 -1.26
C PHE A 14 29.34 15.35 -0.61
N VAL A 15 29.81 14.11 -0.45
CA VAL A 15 29.09 13.00 0.16
C VAL A 15 30.05 12.11 0.95
N LYS A 16 29.51 11.40 1.96
CA LYS A 16 30.27 10.41 2.72
C LYS A 16 30.35 9.06 2.01
N TYR A 17 29.25 8.68 1.34
CA TYR A 17 29.11 7.37 0.69
C TYR A 17 28.63 7.56 -0.75
N TRP A 18 29.12 6.70 -1.63
CA TRP A 18 28.76 6.64 -3.05
C TRP A 18 28.10 5.31 -3.33
N LEU A 19 26.88 5.35 -3.85
CA LEU A 19 26.15 4.18 -4.32
C LEU A 19 25.85 4.37 -5.81
N HIS A 20 25.97 3.29 -6.59
CA HIS A 20 25.67 3.28 -8.01
C HIS A 20 24.64 2.17 -8.30
N ASN A 21 23.48 2.56 -8.82
CA ASN A 21 22.46 1.58 -9.22
C ASN A 21 22.74 1.04 -10.62
N GLY A 22 22.23 -0.17 -10.89
CA GLY A 22 22.08 -0.71 -12.20
C GLY A 22 21.13 0.12 -13.07
N PHE A 23 21.08 -0.19 -14.35
CA PHE A 23 20.17 0.45 -15.29
C PHE A 23 18.79 -0.21 -15.22
N VAL A 24 17.75 0.55 -15.55
CA VAL A 24 16.46 -0.02 -15.93
C VAL A 24 16.53 -0.37 -17.40
N THR A 25 16.17 -1.61 -17.71
CA THR A 25 16.12 -2.13 -19.07
C THR A 25 14.67 -2.45 -19.45
N ILE A 26 14.36 -2.29 -20.73
CA ILE A 26 13.08 -2.68 -21.33
C ILE A 26 13.42 -3.53 -22.54
N ASN A 27 12.93 -4.78 -22.57
CA ASN A 27 13.28 -5.74 -23.62
C ASN A 27 14.80 -5.93 -23.77
N LYS A 28 15.52 -5.99 -22.65
CA LYS A 28 16.99 -6.11 -22.56
C LYS A 28 17.77 -4.89 -23.10
N GLU A 29 17.09 -3.84 -23.51
CA GLU A 29 17.72 -2.59 -23.94
C GLU A 29 17.65 -1.55 -22.83
N LYS A 30 18.69 -0.71 -22.72
CA LYS A 30 18.69 0.37 -21.73
C LYS A 30 17.55 1.35 -21.99
N MET A 31 16.73 1.61 -20.96
CA MET A 31 15.72 2.65 -21.05
C MET A 31 16.34 4.02 -21.34
N SER A 32 15.92 4.68 -22.41
CA SER A 32 16.36 6.03 -22.73
C SER A 32 15.31 6.82 -23.54
N LYS A 33 15.33 8.15 -23.37
CA LYS A 33 14.45 9.02 -24.16
C LYS A 33 14.74 8.96 -25.66
N SER A 34 16.02 8.79 -26.03
CA SER A 34 16.44 8.73 -27.44
C SER A 34 15.95 7.46 -28.18
N LEU A 35 15.70 6.38 -27.44
CA LEU A 35 15.19 5.13 -28.01
C LEU A 35 13.64 5.08 -28.01
N GLY A 36 12.97 6.07 -27.42
CA GLY A 36 11.51 6.09 -27.35
C GLY A 36 10.90 5.02 -26.41
N ASN A 37 11.73 4.24 -25.69
CA ASN A 37 11.31 3.20 -24.76
C ASN A 37 11.21 3.70 -23.32
N PHE A 38 10.89 4.99 -23.13
CA PHE A 38 10.86 5.63 -21.83
C PHE A 38 9.45 5.56 -21.21
N ILE A 39 9.36 5.05 -20.00
CA ILE A 39 8.14 5.01 -19.20
C ILE A 39 8.33 5.93 -17.99
N THR A 40 7.35 6.82 -17.75
CA THR A 40 7.36 7.70 -16.57
C THR A 40 6.78 6.99 -15.35
N ILE A 41 7.20 7.41 -14.16
CA ILE A 41 6.57 6.94 -12.90
C ILE A 41 5.09 7.36 -12.86
N GLU A 42 4.75 8.56 -13.34
CA GLU A 42 3.37 9.04 -13.46
C GLU A 42 2.51 8.07 -14.31
N GLY A 43 2.97 7.71 -15.51
CA GLY A 43 2.26 6.74 -16.34
C GLY A 43 2.20 5.31 -15.76
N LEU A 44 3.10 4.96 -14.83
CA LEU A 44 3.00 3.71 -14.07
C LEU A 44 1.95 3.79 -12.96
N LEU A 45 1.84 4.94 -12.29
CA LEU A 45 0.87 5.16 -11.22
C LEU A 45 -0.57 5.16 -11.72
N ASP A 46 -0.80 5.39 -13.02
CA ASP A 46 -2.12 5.23 -13.65
C ASP A 46 -2.56 3.75 -13.71
N LYS A 47 -1.61 2.79 -13.68
CA LYS A 47 -1.87 1.36 -13.83
C LYS A 47 -1.60 0.57 -12.55
N TYR A 48 -0.63 0.99 -11.75
CA TYR A 48 -0.14 0.27 -10.60
C TYR A 48 -0.06 1.19 -9.38
N ASP A 49 -0.41 0.69 -8.21
CA ASP A 49 -0.23 1.42 -6.96
C ASP A 49 1.27 1.61 -6.61
N ALA A 50 1.55 2.61 -5.78
CA ALA A 50 2.92 2.97 -5.40
C ALA A 50 3.66 1.83 -4.67
N ASN A 51 2.95 0.98 -3.92
CA ASN A 51 3.56 -0.16 -3.22
C ASN A 51 3.99 -1.25 -4.20
N THR A 52 3.21 -1.48 -5.27
CA THR A 52 3.58 -2.40 -6.36
C THR A 52 4.90 -1.97 -7.01
N ILE A 53 5.01 -0.69 -7.39
CA ILE A 53 6.23 -0.15 -8.01
C ILE A 53 7.41 -0.26 -7.04
N ARG A 54 7.22 0.09 -5.77
CA ARG A 54 8.24 -0.04 -4.72
C ARG A 54 8.66 -1.49 -4.53
N PHE A 55 7.71 -2.40 -4.44
CA PHE A 55 7.97 -3.83 -4.28
C PHE A 55 8.79 -4.36 -5.45
N PHE A 56 8.43 -4.01 -6.69
CA PHE A 56 9.17 -4.37 -7.90
C PHE A 56 10.65 -3.94 -7.83
N ILE A 57 10.92 -2.69 -7.42
CA ILE A 57 12.29 -2.20 -7.28
C ILE A 57 13.04 -2.96 -6.18
N LEU A 58 12.41 -3.21 -5.04
CA LEU A 58 13.03 -3.83 -3.86
C LEU A 58 13.25 -5.35 -4.00
N THR A 59 12.58 -6.02 -4.94
CA THR A 59 12.85 -7.43 -5.24
C THR A 59 14.18 -7.65 -5.94
N ASN A 60 14.80 -6.58 -6.47
CA ASN A 60 16.06 -6.63 -7.18
C ASN A 60 17.18 -6.01 -6.32
N ASN A 61 18.42 -6.52 -6.50
CA ASN A 61 19.58 -5.84 -5.95
C ASN A 61 19.82 -4.54 -6.73
N TYR A 62 19.98 -3.44 -6.03
CA TYR A 62 20.12 -2.10 -6.65
C TYR A 62 21.31 -1.97 -7.61
N ARG A 63 22.36 -2.79 -7.46
CA ARG A 63 23.54 -2.79 -8.36
C ARG A 63 23.28 -3.48 -9.69
N MET A 64 22.26 -4.35 -9.76
CA MET A 64 21.94 -5.11 -10.93
C MET A 64 21.00 -4.34 -11.86
N PRO A 65 21.07 -4.58 -13.18
CA PRO A 65 20.03 -4.08 -14.07
C PRO A 65 18.66 -4.62 -13.68
N VAL A 66 17.65 -3.76 -13.73
CA VAL A 66 16.25 -4.12 -13.46
C VAL A 66 15.52 -4.20 -14.80
N GLU A 67 15.10 -5.40 -15.17
CA GLU A 67 14.29 -5.62 -16.37
C GLU A 67 12.84 -5.25 -16.09
N PHE A 68 12.38 -4.23 -16.79
CA PHE A 68 11.02 -3.73 -16.68
C PHE A 68 10.15 -4.40 -17.74
N ASN A 69 9.17 -5.17 -17.28
CA ASN A 69 8.12 -5.76 -18.12
C ASN A 69 6.83 -5.95 -17.31
N ASP A 70 5.71 -6.15 -18.00
CA ASP A 70 4.41 -6.27 -17.36
C ASP A 70 4.33 -7.51 -16.44
N GLU A 71 4.94 -8.65 -16.84
CA GLU A 71 4.96 -9.87 -16.02
C GLU A 71 5.65 -9.66 -14.68
N ALA A 72 6.77 -8.94 -14.66
CA ALA A 72 7.50 -8.64 -13.42
C ALA A 72 6.70 -7.67 -12.51
N LEU A 73 5.97 -6.73 -13.09
CA LEU A 73 5.09 -5.84 -12.33
C LEU A 73 3.87 -6.57 -11.77
N GLU A 74 3.24 -7.45 -12.54
CA GLU A 74 2.14 -8.29 -12.06
C GLU A 74 2.59 -9.21 -10.92
N ALA A 75 3.78 -9.82 -11.04
CA ALA A 75 4.36 -10.62 -9.97
C ALA A 75 4.65 -9.78 -8.71
N ALA A 76 5.14 -8.55 -8.89
CA ALA A 76 5.37 -7.62 -7.80
C ALA A 76 4.06 -7.18 -7.14
N GLN A 77 3.01 -6.93 -7.91
CA GLN A 77 1.67 -6.61 -7.42
C GLN A 77 1.10 -7.75 -6.57
N ALA A 78 1.19 -8.98 -7.07
CA ALA A 78 0.76 -10.16 -6.32
C ALA A 78 1.55 -10.32 -5.00
N GLY A 79 2.87 -10.06 -5.03
CA GLY A 79 3.73 -10.09 -3.83
C GLY A 79 3.34 -9.03 -2.80
N ALA A 80 3.20 -7.79 -3.23
CA ALA A 80 2.79 -6.66 -2.37
C ALA A 80 1.40 -6.90 -1.76
N LYS A 81 0.44 -7.35 -2.59
CA LYS A 81 -0.93 -7.69 -2.15
C LYS A 81 -0.92 -8.83 -1.12
N ARG A 82 -0.11 -9.88 -1.35
CA ARG A 82 0.02 -11.00 -0.41
C ARG A 82 0.54 -10.54 0.95
N LEU A 83 1.57 -9.68 0.97
CA LEU A 83 2.11 -9.15 2.22
C LEU A 83 1.07 -8.30 2.97
N LYS A 84 0.36 -7.43 2.25
CA LYS A 84 -0.70 -6.58 2.80
C LYS A 84 -1.85 -7.39 3.37
N ASN A 85 -2.35 -8.39 2.61
CA ASN A 85 -3.44 -9.25 3.06
C ASN A 85 -3.05 -10.05 4.31
N ALA A 86 -1.80 -10.56 4.37
CA ALA A 86 -1.31 -11.26 5.54
C ALA A 86 -1.28 -10.37 6.79
N ALA A 87 -0.88 -9.10 6.64
CA ALA A 87 -0.90 -8.14 7.74
C ALA A 87 -2.34 -7.79 8.16
N ASN A 88 -3.22 -7.48 7.18
CA ASN A 88 -4.61 -7.12 7.44
C ASN A 88 -5.38 -8.24 8.15
N ASN A 89 -5.13 -9.49 7.78
CA ASN A 89 -5.76 -10.66 8.40
C ASN A 89 -5.49 -10.74 9.91
N VAL A 90 -4.27 -10.43 10.34
CA VAL A 90 -3.90 -10.42 11.76
C VAL A 90 -4.38 -9.15 12.45
N LEU A 91 -4.20 -7.97 11.82
CA LEU A 91 -4.65 -6.69 12.38
C LEU A 91 -6.15 -6.63 12.63
N ALA A 92 -6.96 -7.22 11.73
CA ALA A 92 -8.40 -7.30 11.93
C ALA A 92 -8.80 -8.11 13.16
N TRP A 93 -7.98 -9.08 13.56
CA TRP A 93 -8.24 -9.92 14.74
C TRP A 93 -7.71 -9.33 16.03
N VAL A 94 -6.48 -8.78 16.04
CA VAL A 94 -5.86 -8.25 17.27
C VAL A 94 -6.27 -6.81 17.56
N GLY A 95 -6.59 -6.02 16.53
CA GLY A 95 -6.82 -4.58 16.59
C GLY A 95 -5.53 -3.78 16.43
N LYS A 96 -5.62 -2.59 15.83
CA LYS A 96 -4.45 -1.71 15.63
C LYS A 96 -3.89 -1.16 16.94
N ASP A 97 -4.75 -0.92 17.93
CA ASP A 97 -4.36 -0.39 19.24
C ASP A 97 -3.58 -1.42 20.09
N ALA A 98 -3.56 -2.70 19.67
CA ALA A 98 -2.80 -3.75 20.34
C ALA A 98 -1.32 -3.78 19.93
N LEU A 99 -0.90 -3.01 18.92
CA LEU A 99 0.48 -2.97 18.46
C LEU A 99 1.43 -2.49 19.55
N ILE A 100 2.58 -3.17 19.65
CA ILE A 100 3.62 -2.88 20.64
C ILE A 100 4.94 -2.50 19.96
N ASP A 101 5.78 -1.75 20.65
CA ASP A 101 7.15 -1.53 20.19
C ASP A 101 8.05 -2.69 20.63
N VAL A 102 8.50 -3.48 19.66
CA VAL A 102 9.45 -4.57 19.87
C VAL A 102 10.85 -4.05 19.57
N ALA A 103 11.69 -3.97 20.61
CA ALA A 103 13.05 -3.44 20.47
C ALA A 103 14.01 -4.45 19.80
N GLU A 104 13.91 -5.73 20.17
CA GLU A 104 14.82 -6.80 19.74
C GLU A 104 14.05 -8.10 19.46
N SER A 105 14.42 -8.78 18.38
CA SER A 105 13.98 -10.13 18.02
C SER A 105 14.90 -10.70 16.94
N ASP A 106 14.82 -12.01 16.73
CA ASP A 106 15.60 -12.68 15.68
C ASP A 106 15.25 -12.10 14.29
N GLU A 107 13.98 -11.80 14.03
CA GLU A 107 13.52 -11.21 12.77
C GLU A 107 14.10 -9.80 12.53
N ILE A 108 14.22 -9.01 13.61
CA ILE A 108 14.82 -7.67 13.53
C ILE A 108 16.31 -7.78 13.21
N GLU A 109 17.01 -8.71 13.84
CA GLU A 109 18.44 -8.92 13.61
C GLU A 109 18.73 -9.50 12.23
N GLU A 110 17.91 -10.44 11.74
CA GLU A 110 17.99 -10.97 10.38
C GLU A 110 17.75 -9.88 9.33
N PHE A 111 16.75 -9.01 9.57
CA PHE A 111 16.49 -7.86 8.71
C PHE A 111 17.66 -6.88 8.70
N LYS A 112 18.20 -6.53 9.87
CA LYS A 112 19.40 -5.68 9.98
C LYS A 112 20.60 -6.29 9.26
N ALA A 113 20.82 -7.60 9.42
CA ALA A 113 21.90 -8.30 8.72
C ALA A 113 21.72 -8.23 7.20
N ALA A 114 20.49 -8.41 6.69
CA ALA A 114 20.21 -8.26 5.28
C ALA A 114 20.47 -6.83 4.76
N MET A 115 20.03 -5.81 5.52
CA MET A 115 20.22 -4.41 5.11
C MET A 115 21.69 -3.97 5.24
N ASN A 116 22.43 -4.51 6.18
CA ASN A 116 23.87 -4.28 6.35
C ASN A 116 24.72 -5.00 5.28
N ASP A 117 24.18 -6.03 4.64
CA ASP A 117 24.78 -6.73 3.50
C ASP A 117 24.46 -5.98 2.19
N ASP A 118 25.02 -4.78 2.05
CA ASP A 118 24.93 -3.91 0.88
C ASP A 118 23.46 -3.65 0.43
N PHE A 119 22.57 -3.39 1.39
CA PHE A 119 21.15 -3.18 1.15
C PHE A 119 20.49 -4.33 0.40
N ASN A 120 20.65 -5.56 0.88
CA ASN A 120 20.04 -6.76 0.30
C ASN A 120 18.52 -6.78 0.57
N THR A 121 17.81 -5.94 -0.18
CA THR A 121 16.36 -5.75 -0.04
C THR A 121 15.57 -7.01 -0.38
N SER A 122 16.06 -7.85 -1.28
CA SER A 122 15.44 -9.14 -1.59
C SER A 122 15.40 -10.05 -0.37
N LYS A 123 16.52 -10.13 0.39
CA LYS A 123 16.60 -10.89 1.63
C LYS A 123 15.75 -10.23 2.74
N ALA A 124 15.76 -8.90 2.82
CA ALA A 124 14.92 -8.17 3.75
C ALA A 124 13.42 -8.43 3.50
N LEU A 125 12.97 -8.48 2.25
CA LEU A 125 11.60 -8.86 1.89
C LEU A 125 11.27 -10.30 2.29
N ALA A 126 12.21 -11.23 2.17
CA ALA A 126 12.00 -12.61 2.63
C ALA A 126 11.70 -12.65 4.14
N VAL A 127 12.46 -11.90 4.96
CA VAL A 127 12.20 -11.77 6.41
C VAL A 127 10.79 -11.24 6.68
N LEU A 128 10.30 -10.25 5.89
CA LEU A 128 8.92 -9.77 6.03
C LEU A 128 7.89 -10.88 5.79
N PHE A 129 8.07 -11.69 4.75
CA PHE A 129 7.15 -12.79 4.46
C PHE A 129 7.19 -13.90 5.52
N GLU A 130 8.35 -14.22 6.03
CA GLU A 130 8.51 -15.19 7.13
C GLU A 130 7.83 -14.67 8.41
N THR A 131 8.03 -13.39 8.74
CA THR A 131 7.37 -12.74 9.88
C THR A 131 5.86 -12.72 9.71
N ALA A 132 5.36 -12.40 8.52
CA ALA A 132 3.93 -12.44 8.20
C ALA A 132 3.35 -13.87 8.36
N THR A 133 4.11 -14.88 7.97
CA THR A 133 3.72 -16.29 8.13
C THR A 133 3.64 -16.67 9.61
N LYS A 134 4.62 -16.25 10.44
CA LYS A 134 4.61 -16.47 11.90
C LYS A 134 3.41 -15.77 12.55
N ALA A 135 3.09 -14.55 12.14
CA ALA A 135 1.94 -13.80 12.65
C ALA A 135 0.60 -14.50 12.34
N ASN A 136 0.41 -14.96 11.11
CA ASN A 136 -0.81 -15.67 10.71
C ASN A 136 -0.90 -17.03 11.40
N LYS A 137 0.20 -17.77 11.53
CA LYS A 137 0.23 -19.04 12.28
C LYS A 137 -0.18 -18.84 13.75
N ALA A 138 0.36 -17.82 14.43
CA ALA A 138 -0.04 -17.49 15.79
C ALA A 138 -1.53 -17.17 15.90
N LYS A 139 -2.12 -16.47 14.91
CA LYS A 139 -3.55 -16.24 14.82
C LYS A 139 -4.33 -17.54 14.70
N ASP A 140 -3.92 -18.46 13.81
CA ASP A 140 -4.60 -19.72 13.57
C ASP A 140 -4.56 -20.64 14.81
N GLU A 141 -3.48 -20.53 15.62
CA GLU A 141 -3.31 -21.21 16.90
C GLU A 141 -4.00 -20.49 18.08
N ASN A 142 -4.70 -19.34 17.83
CA ASN A 142 -5.28 -18.45 18.83
C ASN A 142 -4.26 -17.92 19.87
N ASP A 143 -2.99 -17.84 19.53
CA ASP A 143 -1.94 -17.25 20.34
C ASP A 143 -1.86 -15.73 20.10
N LYS A 144 -2.67 -14.99 20.87
CA LYS A 144 -2.82 -13.55 20.68
C LYS A 144 -1.53 -12.78 20.98
N ASP A 145 -0.75 -13.20 21.95
CA ASP A 145 0.47 -12.52 22.36
C ASP A 145 1.55 -12.62 21.27
N ASN A 146 1.78 -13.81 20.73
CA ASN A 146 2.69 -13.99 19.61
C ASN A 146 2.16 -13.33 18.31
N ALA A 147 0.87 -13.35 18.06
CA ALA A 147 0.30 -12.65 16.90
C ALA A 147 0.55 -11.14 16.99
N ILE A 148 0.33 -10.52 18.16
CA ILE A 148 0.61 -9.08 18.40
C ILE A 148 2.11 -8.82 18.22
N LYS A 149 2.97 -9.65 18.79
CA LYS A 149 4.43 -9.52 18.65
C LYS A 149 4.86 -9.53 17.20
N TYR A 150 4.49 -10.57 16.43
CA TYR A 150 4.95 -10.72 15.05
C TYR A 150 4.34 -9.69 14.10
N ILE A 151 3.07 -9.30 14.28
CA ILE A 151 2.48 -8.25 13.45
C ILE A 151 3.12 -6.89 13.73
N SER A 152 3.48 -6.60 14.98
CA SER A 152 4.18 -5.36 15.35
C SER A 152 5.58 -5.31 14.72
N ILE A 153 6.32 -6.41 14.74
CA ILE A 153 7.62 -6.54 14.07
C ILE A 153 7.45 -6.35 12.55
N LEU A 154 6.50 -7.03 11.94
CA LEU A 154 6.23 -6.94 10.50
C LEU A 154 5.98 -5.49 10.06
N ILE A 155 5.13 -4.77 10.77
CA ILE A 155 4.80 -3.37 10.48
C ILE A 155 6.03 -2.48 10.65
N LYS A 156 6.80 -2.66 11.73
CA LYS A 156 8.03 -1.91 11.99
C LYS A 156 9.04 -2.10 10.86
N LEU A 157 9.31 -3.32 10.44
CA LEU A 157 10.26 -3.63 9.38
C LEU A 157 9.76 -3.17 7.99
N ALA A 158 8.47 -3.34 7.71
CA ALA A 158 7.86 -2.90 6.46
C ALA A 158 7.97 -1.38 6.27
N ARG A 159 7.82 -0.59 7.34
CA ARG A 159 8.00 0.87 7.30
C ARG A 159 9.43 1.27 6.90
N VAL A 160 10.46 0.51 7.28
CA VAL A 160 11.86 0.78 6.86
C VAL A 160 11.98 0.68 5.34
N LEU A 161 11.27 -0.26 4.71
CA LEU A 161 11.21 -0.41 3.25
C LEU A 161 10.17 0.51 2.59
N GLY A 162 9.48 1.34 3.38
CA GLY A 162 8.50 2.31 2.91
C GLY A 162 7.11 1.73 2.61
N PHE A 163 6.78 0.53 3.11
CA PHE A 163 5.44 -0.04 3.02
C PHE A 163 4.60 0.40 4.22
N ASP A 164 3.40 0.89 3.94
CA ASP A 164 2.38 1.13 4.96
C ASP A 164 1.38 -0.03 4.95
N LEU A 165 1.57 -0.97 5.88
CA LEU A 165 0.71 -2.15 6.03
C LEU A 165 -0.46 -1.89 6.99
N GLU A 166 -0.50 -0.76 7.67
CA GLU A 166 -1.59 -0.40 8.58
C GLU A 166 -2.78 0.24 7.87
N LYS A 167 -2.56 0.78 6.68
CA LYS A 167 -3.66 1.21 5.83
C LYS A 167 -4.47 0.00 5.39
N VAL A 168 -5.61 -0.20 6.00
CA VAL A 168 -6.62 -1.13 5.51
C VAL A 168 -7.19 -0.52 4.23
N GLU A 169 -6.70 -0.96 3.08
CA GLU A 169 -7.41 -0.77 1.82
C GLU A 169 -8.22 -2.05 1.61
N LEU A 170 -9.52 -1.92 1.52
CA LEU A 170 -10.35 -3.06 1.11
C LEU A 170 -9.96 -3.39 -0.34
N ASP A 171 -9.79 -4.68 -0.62
CA ASP A 171 -9.82 -5.18 -2.00
C ASP A 171 -11.12 -4.70 -2.64
N GLU A 172 -11.07 -4.35 -3.92
CA GLU A 172 -12.23 -3.84 -4.66
C GLU A 172 -13.46 -4.75 -4.51
N ASN A 173 -13.25 -6.08 -4.50
CA ASN A 173 -14.31 -7.05 -4.29
C ASN A 173 -14.88 -6.99 -2.86
N GLN A 174 -14.04 -6.89 -1.84
CA GLN A 174 -14.47 -6.76 -0.44
C GLN A 174 -15.18 -5.44 -0.19
N LEU A 175 -14.72 -4.35 -0.82
CA LEU A 175 -15.40 -3.06 -0.76
C LEU A 175 -16.76 -3.15 -1.44
N LYS A 176 -16.83 -3.78 -2.61
CA LYS A 176 -18.08 -3.98 -3.36
C LYS A 176 -19.10 -4.82 -2.57
N GLU A 177 -18.66 -5.93 -1.94
CA GLU A 177 -19.53 -6.76 -1.09
C GLU A 177 -20.09 -5.95 0.08
N LYS A 178 -19.25 -5.20 0.80
CA LYS A 178 -19.69 -4.35 1.92
C LYS A 178 -20.61 -3.21 1.47
N LEU A 179 -20.34 -2.60 0.32
CA LEU A 179 -21.22 -1.57 -0.23
C LEU A 179 -22.55 -2.15 -0.66
N ALA A 180 -22.59 -3.37 -1.20
CA ALA A 180 -23.84 -4.06 -1.55
C ALA A 180 -24.72 -4.28 -0.32
N GLU A 181 -24.16 -4.59 0.85
CA GLU A 181 -24.90 -4.76 2.11
C GLU A 181 -25.70 -3.51 2.51
N ILE A 182 -25.15 -2.31 2.25
CA ILE A 182 -25.78 -1.04 2.66
C ILE A 182 -26.59 -0.35 1.56
N ILE A 183 -26.36 -0.68 0.29
CA ILE A 183 -27.10 -0.07 -0.85
C ILE A 183 -28.59 -0.36 -0.74
N ASP A 184 -28.99 -1.53 -0.25
CA ASP A 184 -30.39 -1.89 -0.07
C ASP A 184 -31.07 -1.05 1.02
N GLU A 185 -30.32 -0.50 1.97
CA GLU A 185 -30.83 0.46 2.97
C GLU A 185 -31.15 1.85 2.38
N PHE A 186 -30.73 2.13 1.14
CA PHE A 186 -30.86 3.45 0.51
C PHE A 186 -32.05 3.51 -0.46
N ASP A 187 -33.24 3.86 0.05
CA ASP A 187 -34.46 4.01 -0.75
C ASP A 187 -34.39 5.17 -1.77
N PHE A 188 -33.43 6.08 -1.60
CA PHE A 188 -33.21 7.25 -2.46
C PHE A 188 -32.28 7.00 -3.65
N ILE A 189 -31.81 5.78 -3.85
CA ILE A 189 -31.01 5.36 -5.00
C ILE A 189 -31.92 4.61 -5.97
N GLU A 190 -32.29 5.27 -7.08
CA GLU A 190 -33.27 4.75 -8.06
C GLU A 190 -32.70 3.60 -8.93
N ASP A 191 -31.38 3.61 -9.23
CA ASP A 191 -30.75 2.69 -10.19
C ASP A 191 -29.90 1.58 -9.50
N LYS A 192 -30.47 0.87 -8.51
CA LYS A 192 -29.74 -0.16 -7.76
C LYS A 192 -29.14 -1.26 -8.65
N ASP A 193 -29.83 -1.65 -9.73
CA ASP A 193 -29.34 -2.67 -10.66
C ASP A 193 -28.11 -2.24 -11.48
N ILE A 194 -27.99 -0.95 -11.78
CA ILE A 194 -26.82 -0.38 -12.49
C ILE A 194 -25.65 -0.32 -11.54
N ILE A 195 -25.89 0.07 -10.29
CA ILE A 195 -24.88 0.14 -9.24
C ILE A 195 -24.34 -1.25 -8.89
N ALA A 196 -25.17 -2.28 -8.86
CA ALA A 196 -24.71 -3.65 -8.61
C ALA A 196 -23.71 -4.17 -9.67
N LYS A 197 -23.73 -3.62 -10.89
CA LYS A 197 -22.82 -3.95 -12.00
C LYS A 197 -21.56 -3.07 -12.02
N ALA A 198 -21.56 -1.93 -11.33
CA ALA A 198 -20.45 -0.99 -11.26
C ALA A 198 -19.29 -1.54 -10.42
N ASN A 199 -18.09 -0.97 -10.58
CA ASN A 199 -16.97 -1.24 -9.68
C ASN A 199 -17.16 -0.52 -8.33
N ALA A 200 -16.43 -0.94 -7.31
CA ALA A 200 -16.58 -0.38 -5.95
C ALA A 200 -16.31 1.13 -5.89
N LYS A 201 -15.40 1.62 -6.72
CA LYS A 201 -15.07 3.05 -6.79
C LYS A 201 -16.23 3.87 -7.36
N GLU A 202 -16.82 3.41 -8.46
CA GLU A 202 -18.01 4.04 -9.07
C GLU A 202 -19.21 4.06 -8.11
N ILE A 203 -19.40 2.98 -7.34
CA ILE A 203 -20.43 2.91 -6.30
C ILE A 203 -20.17 3.98 -5.23
N MET A 204 -18.96 4.08 -4.73
CA MET A 204 -18.59 5.09 -3.73
C MET A 204 -18.75 6.52 -4.26
N GLU A 205 -18.32 6.79 -5.48
CA GLU A 205 -18.48 8.10 -6.13
C GLU A 205 -19.96 8.49 -6.20
N LYS A 206 -20.83 7.55 -6.55
CA LYS A 206 -22.28 7.76 -6.60
C LYS A 206 -22.87 8.06 -5.22
N ILE A 207 -22.49 7.30 -4.19
CA ILE A 207 -22.93 7.52 -2.80
C ILE A 207 -22.48 8.90 -2.31
N ILE A 208 -21.24 9.29 -2.59
CA ILE A 208 -20.70 10.62 -2.24
C ILE A 208 -21.46 11.72 -2.97
N GLN A 209 -21.77 11.53 -4.27
CA GLN A 209 -22.55 12.48 -5.05
C GLN A 209 -23.93 12.69 -4.42
N VAL A 210 -24.69 11.62 -4.16
CA VAL A 210 -26.03 11.71 -3.52
C VAL A 210 -25.96 12.41 -2.16
N ARG A 211 -24.94 12.09 -1.33
CA ARG A 211 -24.75 12.80 -0.06
C ARG A 211 -24.51 14.29 -0.25
N ASN A 212 -23.68 14.67 -1.21
CA ASN A 212 -23.38 16.09 -1.48
C ASN A 212 -24.61 16.85 -2.02
N GLU A 213 -25.40 16.22 -2.87
CA GLU A 213 -26.69 16.76 -3.34
C GLU A 213 -27.67 16.94 -2.17
N ALA A 214 -27.81 15.95 -1.30
CA ALA A 214 -28.64 16.03 -0.10
C ALA A 214 -28.21 17.19 0.82
N ARG A 215 -26.91 17.40 1.02
CA ARG A 215 -26.37 18.54 1.80
C ARG A 215 -26.66 19.88 1.13
N ALA A 216 -26.54 19.97 -0.18
CA ALA A 216 -26.85 21.19 -0.96
C ALA A 216 -28.34 21.57 -0.81
N GLN A 217 -29.21 20.57 -0.77
CA GLN A 217 -30.66 20.71 -0.55
C GLN A 217 -31.06 20.88 0.93
N LYS A 218 -30.07 20.87 1.86
CA LYS A 218 -30.26 20.90 3.32
C LYS A 218 -31.05 19.68 3.85
N ASN A 219 -31.05 18.58 3.12
CA ASN A 219 -31.63 17.31 3.57
C ASN A 219 -30.60 16.54 4.42
N TRP A 220 -30.48 16.98 5.68
CA TRP A 220 -29.51 16.43 6.61
C TRP A 220 -29.82 14.96 6.99
N ALA A 221 -31.09 14.57 6.97
CA ALA A 221 -31.50 13.21 7.31
C ALA A 221 -30.87 12.17 6.36
N VAL A 222 -30.90 12.41 5.04
CA VAL A 222 -30.29 11.54 4.03
C VAL A 222 -28.75 11.58 4.15
N ALA A 223 -28.15 12.76 4.35
CA ALA A 223 -26.72 12.88 4.48
C ALA A 223 -26.16 12.14 5.70
N ASP A 224 -26.87 12.19 6.85
CA ASP A 224 -26.51 11.48 8.08
C ASP A 224 -26.79 9.98 7.96
N GLN A 225 -27.87 9.55 7.28
CA GLN A 225 -28.12 8.15 7.01
C GLN A 225 -26.97 7.51 6.21
N ILE A 226 -26.52 8.16 5.11
CA ILE A 226 -25.39 7.71 4.32
C ILE A 226 -24.13 7.59 5.17
N ARG A 227 -23.83 8.61 5.98
CA ARG A 227 -22.67 8.60 6.85
C ARG A 227 -22.70 7.46 7.86
N ASN A 228 -23.85 7.26 8.51
CA ASN A 228 -24.02 6.22 9.53
C ASN A 228 -23.94 4.81 8.91
N SER A 229 -24.51 4.59 7.73
CA SER A 229 -24.44 3.30 7.06
C SER A 229 -23.02 2.98 6.58
N LEU A 230 -22.28 3.97 6.06
CA LEU A 230 -20.86 3.79 5.73
C LEU A 230 -20.00 3.52 6.98
N ASP A 231 -20.31 4.17 8.11
CA ASP A 231 -19.60 3.96 9.38
C ASP A 231 -19.80 2.54 9.93
N LYS A 232 -20.98 1.92 9.74
CA LYS A 232 -21.25 0.50 10.09
C LYS A 232 -20.32 -0.48 9.38
N ILE A 233 -19.93 -0.18 8.14
CA ILE A 233 -18.99 -0.99 7.36
C ILE A 233 -17.53 -0.50 7.44
N ASN A 234 -17.23 0.35 8.43
CA ASN A 234 -15.91 0.93 8.71
C ASN A 234 -15.38 1.85 7.58
N ILE A 235 -16.26 2.54 6.86
CA ILE A 235 -15.88 3.56 5.88
C ILE A 235 -16.20 4.94 6.46
N VAL A 236 -15.20 5.83 6.47
CA VAL A 236 -15.33 7.22 6.94
C VAL A 236 -15.16 8.18 5.79
N LEU A 237 -16.08 9.13 5.67
CA LEU A 237 -15.99 10.22 4.72
C LEU A 237 -15.26 11.41 5.34
N LYS A 238 -14.24 11.92 4.64
CA LYS A 238 -13.51 13.14 4.98
C LYS A 238 -13.80 14.22 3.95
N ASP A 239 -14.38 15.31 4.39
CA ASP A 239 -14.64 16.48 3.55
C ASP A 239 -13.39 17.37 3.52
N SER A 240 -12.93 17.73 2.34
CA SER A 240 -11.81 18.65 2.11
C SER A 240 -12.24 19.78 1.16
N LYS A 241 -11.37 20.79 0.97
CA LYS A 241 -11.61 21.86 -0.02
C LYS A 241 -11.61 21.37 -1.47
N GLU A 242 -10.98 20.23 -1.71
CA GLU A 242 -10.83 19.60 -3.03
C GLU A 242 -11.92 18.56 -3.32
N GLY A 243 -12.75 18.22 -2.31
CA GLY A 243 -13.85 17.26 -2.43
C GLY A 243 -13.97 16.35 -1.22
N THR A 244 -14.91 15.41 -1.27
CA THR A 244 -15.10 14.38 -0.26
C THR A 244 -14.31 13.13 -0.64
N VAL A 245 -13.41 12.69 0.22
CA VAL A 245 -12.67 11.42 0.10
C VAL A 245 -13.16 10.43 1.16
N PHE A 246 -12.95 9.15 0.92
CA PHE A 246 -13.29 8.11 1.89
C PHE A 246 -12.05 7.37 2.35
N GLU A 247 -12.06 6.96 3.61
CA GLU A 247 -11.02 6.12 4.23
C GLU A 247 -11.68 5.00 5.02
N LEU A 248 -10.94 3.92 5.20
CA LEU A 248 -11.31 2.84 6.10
C LEU A 248 -10.81 3.11 7.51
N LYS A 249 -11.67 2.81 8.50
CA LYS A 249 -11.26 2.82 9.92
C LYS A 249 -10.27 1.71 10.23
#